data_081b725e1529bebfbd894836d6b13b10
#
_entry.id   081b725e1529bebfbd894836d6b13b10
#
_cell.length_a   1.000
_cell.length_b   1.000
_cell.length_c   1.000
_cell.angle_alpha   90.00
_cell.angle_beta   90.00
_cell.angle_gamma   90.00
#
_symmetry.space_group_name_H-M   'P 1'
#
loop_
_entity.id
_entity.type
_entity.pdbx_description
1 polymer ?
#
loop_
_entity_poly.entity_id
_entity_poly.type
_entity_poly.pdbx_seq_one_letter_code
_entity_poly.pdbx_strand_id
1 'polypeptide(L)'
;MPTITTTYKGDMLFETKMGGHAITIDVPDTMGGKDRGPTPPQIFIASLGSCIGAFVAQYCEKSGIDDSGMTVDLSFEKAEDPTRLVDLHAVIKLPKGDCGKRVKAIEKVAGHCPVHATIKTMEELKMEIVGKDGCTLEG
;
A
#
# COMPACT_ATOMS: atom_id res chain seq x y z
N MET A 1 -15.69 -13.86 5.58
CA MET A 1 -14.94 -12.95 4.70
C MET A 1 -14.46 -11.75 5.51
N PRO A 2 -13.16 -11.51 5.56
CA PRO A 2 -12.66 -10.34 6.28
C PRO A 2 -13.18 -9.04 5.66
N THR A 3 -13.51 -8.08 6.50
CA THR A 3 -14.03 -6.78 6.07
C THR A 3 -13.28 -5.66 6.78
N ILE A 4 -12.86 -4.66 6.03
CA ILE A 4 -12.27 -3.43 6.55
C ILE A 4 -13.24 -2.30 6.21
N THR A 5 -13.62 -1.51 7.21
CA THR A 5 -14.63 -0.46 7.05
C THR A 5 -13.99 0.91 7.10
N THR A 6 -14.27 1.70 6.07
CA THR A 6 -13.89 3.12 6.01
C THR A 6 -15.15 3.96 6.24
N THR A 7 -15.09 4.84 7.22
CA THR A 7 -16.22 5.68 7.61
C THR A 7 -15.95 7.13 7.25
N TYR A 8 -16.92 7.78 6.62
CA TYR A 8 -16.87 9.22 6.36
C TYR A 8 -17.15 9.99 7.65
N LYS A 9 -16.23 10.90 8.00
CA LYS A 9 -16.33 11.70 9.23
C LYS A 9 -16.81 13.13 8.96
N GLY A 10 -17.17 13.44 7.73
CA GLY A 10 -17.52 14.81 7.31
C GLY A 10 -16.29 15.58 6.83
N ASP A 11 -16.52 16.64 6.08
CA ASP A 11 -15.45 17.54 5.62
C ASP A 11 -14.31 16.86 4.86
N MET A 12 -14.65 15.80 4.08
CA MET A 12 -13.72 15.01 3.28
C MET A 12 -12.70 14.21 4.12
N LEU A 13 -12.97 14.03 5.42
CA LEU A 13 -12.13 13.23 6.31
C LEU A 13 -12.70 11.82 6.44
N PHE A 14 -11.83 10.84 6.47
CA PHE A 14 -12.18 9.42 6.60
C PHE A 14 -11.38 8.75 7.70
N GLU A 15 -11.99 7.76 8.32
CA GLU A 15 -11.33 6.90 9.29
C GLU A 15 -11.53 5.44 8.87
N THR A 16 -10.45 4.67 8.81
CA THR A 16 -10.50 3.24 8.52
C THR A 16 -10.07 2.45 9.73
N LYS A 17 -10.90 1.51 10.15
CA LYS A 17 -10.60 0.60 11.26
C LYS A 17 -10.17 -0.76 10.73
N MET A 18 -9.05 -1.25 11.25
CA MET A 18 -8.45 -2.52 10.87
C MET A 18 -8.01 -3.24 12.15
N GLY A 19 -8.77 -4.24 12.58
CA GLY A 19 -8.54 -4.89 13.86
C GLY A 19 -8.63 -3.87 15.01
N GLY A 20 -7.64 -3.82 15.87
CA GLY A 20 -7.57 -2.83 16.96
C GLY A 20 -6.95 -1.48 16.57
N HIS A 21 -6.74 -1.24 15.28
CA HIS A 21 -6.06 -0.04 14.77
C HIS A 21 -7.02 0.86 13.99
N ALA A 22 -6.78 2.15 14.03
CA ALA A 22 -7.51 3.12 13.24
C ALA A 22 -6.53 4.03 12.50
N ILE A 23 -6.84 4.32 11.22
CA ILE A 23 -6.06 5.23 10.40
C ILE A 23 -6.96 6.37 9.97
N THR A 24 -6.51 7.61 10.19
CA THR A 24 -7.14 8.81 9.65
C THR A 24 -6.61 9.05 8.25
N ILE A 25 -7.52 9.20 7.28
CA ILE A 25 -7.17 9.42 5.87
C ILE A 25 -7.85 10.71 5.42
N ASP A 26 -7.08 11.60 4.81
CA ASP A 26 -7.60 12.79 4.18
C ASP A 26 -7.44 12.68 2.66
N VAL A 27 -8.22 13.44 1.91
CA VAL A 27 -8.06 13.50 0.46
C VAL A 27 -7.08 14.62 0.11
N PRO A 28 -6.56 14.67 -1.13
CA PRO A 28 -5.74 15.80 -1.57
C PRO A 28 -6.48 17.13 -1.42
N ASP A 29 -5.73 18.21 -1.24
CA ASP A 29 -6.29 19.56 -1.12
C ASP A 29 -7.13 19.96 -2.35
N THR A 30 -6.77 19.47 -3.53
CA THR A 30 -7.56 19.63 -4.74
C THR A 30 -8.96 19.05 -4.67
N MET A 31 -9.19 18.11 -3.74
CA MET A 31 -10.49 17.50 -3.47
C MET A 31 -11.14 18.01 -2.18
N GLY A 32 -10.57 19.02 -1.55
CA GLY A 32 -11.08 19.63 -0.33
C GLY A 32 -10.45 19.10 0.95
N GLY A 33 -9.35 18.38 0.86
CA GLY A 33 -8.62 17.89 2.02
C GLY A 33 -7.83 18.98 2.74
N LYS A 34 -7.44 18.71 3.98
CA LYS A 34 -6.76 19.67 4.88
C LYS A 34 -5.49 19.11 5.52
N ASP A 35 -4.90 18.09 4.91
CA ASP A 35 -3.63 17.48 5.38
C ASP A 35 -3.70 17.01 6.84
N ARG A 36 -4.83 16.40 7.23
CA ARG A 36 -5.05 15.86 8.58
C ARG A 36 -4.60 14.40 8.71
N GLY A 37 -4.23 13.79 7.61
CA GLY A 37 -3.73 12.43 7.52
C GLY A 37 -3.20 12.14 6.12
N PRO A 38 -2.59 10.97 5.92
CA PRO A 38 -2.12 10.60 4.59
C PRO A 38 -3.27 10.47 3.61
N THR A 39 -2.97 10.69 2.33
CA THR A 39 -3.97 10.53 1.26
C THR A 39 -4.10 9.05 0.87
N PRO A 40 -5.23 8.66 0.21
CA PRO A 40 -5.40 7.28 -0.25
C PRO A 40 -4.24 6.75 -1.10
N PRO A 41 -3.72 7.46 -2.10
CA PRO A 41 -2.55 6.98 -2.85
C PRO A 41 -1.32 6.77 -1.98
N GLN A 42 -1.08 7.62 -0.98
CA GLN A 42 0.04 7.46 -0.04
C GLN A 42 -0.10 6.18 0.78
N ILE A 43 -1.31 5.88 1.26
CA ILE A 43 -1.59 4.64 2.00
C ILE A 43 -1.34 3.42 1.11
N PHE A 44 -1.77 3.47 -0.14
CA PHE A 44 -1.54 2.41 -1.11
C PHE A 44 -0.04 2.11 -1.28
N ILE A 45 0.75 3.15 -1.49
CA ILE A 45 2.20 3.03 -1.65
C ILE A 45 2.86 2.54 -0.35
N ALA A 46 2.44 3.06 0.80
CA ALA A 46 2.97 2.65 2.10
C ALA A 46 2.72 1.16 2.36
N SER A 47 1.55 0.64 1.99
CA SER A 47 1.24 -0.78 2.14
C SER A 47 2.17 -1.65 1.29
N LEU A 48 2.44 -1.24 0.06
CA LEU A 48 3.35 -1.95 -0.83
C LEU A 48 4.78 -1.96 -0.26
N GLY A 49 5.27 -0.80 0.17
CA GLY A 49 6.62 -0.67 0.74
C GLY A 49 6.83 -1.51 1.99
N SER A 50 5.89 -1.47 2.92
CA SER A 50 5.99 -2.26 4.16
C SER A 50 5.88 -3.76 3.90
N CYS A 51 5.07 -4.18 2.95
CA CYS A 51 4.94 -5.58 2.58
C CYS A 51 6.24 -6.12 1.95
N ILE A 52 6.81 -5.38 1.00
CA ILE A 52 8.11 -5.72 0.41
C ILE A 52 9.17 -5.81 1.50
N GLY A 53 9.24 -4.79 2.36
CA GLY A 53 10.21 -4.72 3.46
C GLY A 53 10.11 -5.91 4.42
N ALA A 54 8.89 -6.33 4.75
CA ALA A 54 8.67 -7.46 5.65
C ALA A 54 9.26 -8.76 5.10
N PHE A 55 9.06 -9.04 3.81
CA PHE A 55 9.60 -10.24 3.18
C PHE A 55 11.12 -10.20 3.07
N VAL A 56 11.67 -9.05 2.75
CA VAL A 56 13.13 -8.87 2.69
C VAL A 56 13.76 -9.01 4.08
N ALA A 57 13.19 -8.36 5.10
CA ALA A 57 13.67 -8.48 6.47
C ALA A 57 13.65 -9.92 6.97
N GLN A 58 12.56 -10.64 6.70
CA GLN A 58 12.45 -12.05 7.08
C GLN A 58 13.55 -12.89 6.44
N TYR A 59 13.83 -12.67 5.16
CA TYR A 59 14.91 -13.35 4.48
C TYR A 59 16.30 -12.99 5.06
N CYS A 60 16.53 -11.71 5.33
CA CYS A 60 17.79 -11.23 5.91
C CYS A 60 18.06 -11.87 7.27
N GLU A 61 17.05 -11.92 8.12
CA GLU A 61 17.18 -12.54 9.46
C GLU A 61 17.53 -14.01 9.38
N LYS A 62 16.90 -14.74 8.46
CA LYS A 62 17.19 -16.17 8.25
C LYS A 62 18.57 -16.41 7.63
N SER A 63 19.08 -15.44 6.87
CA SER A 63 20.33 -15.57 6.12
C SER A 63 21.53 -14.92 6.79
N GLY A 64 21.34 -14.31 7.97
CA GLY A 64 22.41 -13.62 8.68
C GLY A 64 22.85 -12.31 8.04
N ILE A 65 22.01 -11.70 7.23
CA ILE A 65 22.25 -10.38 6.64
C ILE A 65 21.75 -9.32 7.60
N ASP A 66 22.57 -8.31 7.90
CA ASP A 66 22.19 -7.22 8.79
C ASP A 66 21.18 -6.30 8.10
N ASP A 67 19.93 -6.33 8.56
CA ASP A 67 18.84 -5.53 8.02
C ASP A 67 18.62 -4.21 8.79
N SER A 68 19.51 -3.88 9.70
CA SER A 68 19.41 -2.62 10.48
C SER A 68 19.42 -1.41 9.57
N GLY A 69 18.44 -0.53 9.74
CA GLY A 69 18.33 0.69 8.97
C GLY A 69 17.81 0.47 7.54
N MET A 70 17.29 -0.72 7.24
CA MET A 70 16.71 -1.00 5.92
C MET A 70 15.61 0.00 5.59
N THR A 71 15.63 0.48 4.34
CA THR A 71 14.54 1.28 3.78
C THR A 71 14.05 0.67 2.47
N VAL A 72 12.80 0.92 2.17
CA VAL A 72 12.20 0.63 0.87
C VAL A 72 11.67 1.95 0.33
N ASP A 73 12.35 2.49 -0.66
CA ASP A 73 11.97 3.74 -1.30
C ASP A 73 11.13 3.44 -2.53
N LEU A 74 9.90 3.91 -2.54
CA LEU A 74 8.99 3.76 -3.67
C LEU A 74 8.79 5.09 -4.35
N SER A 75 9.17 5.17 -5.62
CA SER A 75 8.88 6.29 -6.49
C SER A 75 7.81 5.91 -7.51
N PHE A 76 7.07 6.89 -7.97
CA PHE A 76 5.97 6.68 -8.89
C PHE A 76 5.66 7.97 -9.63
N GLU A 77 4.99 7.83 -10.78
CA GLU A 77 4.48 8.94 -11.56
C GLU A 77 2.95 8.90 -11.55
N LYS A 78 2.33 10.02 -11.89
CA LYS A 78 0.89 10.14 -12.03
C LYS A 78 0.54 10.26 -13.50
N ALA A 79 -0.34 9.40 -13.98
CA ALA A 79 -0.90 9.45 -15.32
C ALA A 79 -2.37 9.87 -15.25
N GLU A 80 -2.87 10.43 -16.36
CA GLU A 80 -4.26 10.86 -16.48
C GLU A 80 -5.01 9.98 -17.48
N ASP A 81 -6.34 10.10 -17.49
CA ASP A 81 -7.28 9.44 -18.39
C ASP A 81 -7.20 7.90 -18.39
N PRO A 82 -7.44 7.23 -17.24
CA PRO A 82 -7.84 7.78 -15.95
C PRO A 82 -6.64 8.18 -15.08
N THR A 83 -6.88 9.02 -14.10
CA THR A 83 -5.89 9.37 -13.08
C THR A 83 -5.46 8.11 -12.32
N ARG A 84 -4.18 7.83 -12.34
CA ARG A 84 -3.61 6.61 -11.73
C ARG A 84 -2.13 6.78 -11.45
N LEU A 85 -1.61 5.90 -10.60
CA LEU A 85 -0.16 5.82 -10.35
C LEU A 85 0.46 4.85 -11.36
N VAL A 86 1.57 5.25 -11.93
CA VAL A 86 2.32 4.47 -12.92
C VAL A 86 3.82 4.51 -12.62
N ASP A 87 4.59 3.69 -13.31
CA ASP A 87 6.04 3.65 -13.20
C ASP A 87 6.52 3.47 -11.76
N LEU A 88 5.86 2.58 -11.03
CA LEU A 88 6.26 2.27 -9.66
C LEU A 88 7.63 1.62 -9.64
N HIS A 89 8.53 2.19 -8.87
CA HIS A 89 9.90 1.71 -8.74
C HIS A 89 10.28 1.61 -7.26
N ALA A 90 10.68 0.42 -6.84
CA ALA A 90 11.10 0.17 -5.47
C ALA A 90 12.62 0.02 -5.40
N VAL A 91 13.24 0.75 -4.47
CA VAL A 91 14.65 0.61 -4.15
C VAL A 91 14.77 0.14 -2.70
N ILE A 92 15.31 -1.05 -2.52
CA ILE A 92 15.56 -1.64 -1.20
C ILE A 92 16.99 -1.32 -0.81
N LYS A 93 17.17 -0.62 0.30
CA LYS A 93 18.49 -0.24 0.80
C LYS A 93 18.80 -0.98 2.08
N LEU A 94 19.92 -1.67 2.09
CA LEU A 94 20.44 -2.41 3.24
C LEU A 94 21.80 -1.79 3.63
N PRO A 95 21.80 -0.66 4.35
CA PRO A 95 23.03 0.11 4.57
C PRO A 95 24.11 -0.63 5.37
N LYS A 96 23.74 -1.63 6.15
CA LYS A 96 24.65 -2.45 6.94
C LYS A 96 24.70 -3.90 6.47
N GLY A 97 23.95 -4.24 5.41
CA GLY A 97 23.85 -5.60 4.93
C GLY A 97 24.86 -5.91 3.84
N ASP A 98 25.57 -7.01 4.00
CA ASP A 98 26.40 -7.57 2.93
C ASP A 98 25.58 -8.57 2.15
N CYS A 99 25.02 -8.15 1.03
CA CYS A 99 24.16 -8.99 0.19
C CYS A 99 24.96 -10.00 -0.63
N GLY A 100 26.18 -9.66 -1.02
CA GLY A 100 27.07 -10.54 -1.78
C GLY A 100 26.35 -11.19 -2.97
N LYS A 101 26.36 -12.53 -3.00
CA LYS A 101 25.71 -13.32 -4.06
C LYS A 101 24.20 -13.47 -3.89
N ARG A 102 23.61 -12.86 -2.85
CA ARG A 102 22.20 -13.06 -2.47
C ARG A 102 21.25 -12.01 -3.03
N VAL A 103 21.73 -11.08 -3.87
CA VAL A 103 20.89 -10.01 -4.43
C VAL A 103 19.67 -10.59 -5.16
N LYS A 104 19.87 -11.62 -6.00
CA LYS A 104 18.77 -12.25 -6.73
C LYS A 104 17.77 -12.96 -5.82
N ALA A 105 18.24 -13.56 -4.73
CA ALA A 105 17.35 -14.18 -3.74
C ALA A 105 16.50 -13.12 -3.02
N ILE A 106 17.10 -11.98 -2.69
CA ILE A 106 16.39 -10.85 -2.09
C ILE A 106 15.32 -10.31 -3.05
N GLU A 107 15.67 -10.12 -4.31
CA GLU A 107 14.70 -9.70 -5.34
C GLU A 107 13.53 -10.68 -5.44
N LYS A 108 13.81 -11.97 -5.39
CA LYS A 108 12.78 -13.01 -5.47
C LYS A 108 11.82 -12.95 -4.29
N VAL A 109 12.33 -12.83 -3.06
CA VAL A 109 11.45 -12.76 -1.88
C VAL A 109 10.68 -11.45 -1.83
N ALA A 110 11.27 -10.35 -2.30
CA ALA A 110 10.56 -9.07 -2.43
C ALA A 110 9.35 -9.21 -3.36
N GLY A 111 9.46 -10.03 -4.41
CA GLY A 111 8.37 -10.31 -5.35
C GLY A 111 7.27 -11.22 -4.79
N HIS A 112 7.48 -11.85 -3.63
CA HIS A 112 6.44 -12.67 -2.97
C HIS A 112 5.45 -11.85 -2.15
N CYS A 113 5.60 -10.54 -2.08
CA CYS A 113 4.71 -9.65 -1.34
C CYS A 113 3.25 -9.84 -1.79
N PRO A 114 2.31 -10.18 -0.88
CA PRO A 114 0.90 -10.34 -1.24
C PRO A 114 0.27 -9.09 -1.84
N VAL A 115 0.66 -7.90 -1.39
CA VAL A 115 0.17 -6.63 -1.97
C VAL A 115 0.58 -6.53 -3.43
N HIS A 116 1.86 -6.81 -3.75
CA HIS A 116 2.35 -6.81 -5.13
C HIS A 116 1.65 -7.88 -5.98
N ALA A 117 1.52 -9.10 -5.45
CA ALA A 117 0.82 -10.17 -6.15
C ALA A 117 -0.63 -9.81 -6.45
N THR A 118 -1.32 -9.16 -5.50
CA THR A 118 -2.68 -8.67 -5.69
C THR A 118 -2.75 -7.64 -6.82
N ILE A 119 -1.83 -6.67 -6.83
CA ILE A 119 -1.75 -5.66 -7.89
C ILE A 119 -1.59 -6.32 -9.26
N LYS A 120 -0.71 -7.30 -9.37
CA LYS A 120 -0.43 -7.99 -10.64
C LYS A 120 -1.60 -8.82 -11.16
N THR A 121 -2.43 -9.33 -10.27
CA THR A 121 -3.49 -10.29 -10.61
C THR A 121 -4.89 -9.75 -10.35
N MET A 122 -5.00 -8.45 -10.03
CA MET A 122 -6.29 -7.84 -9.70
C MET A 122 -7.27 -7.96 -10.87
N GLU A 123 -8.41 -8.55 -10.57
CA GLU A 123 -9.54 -8.58 -11.46
C GLU A 123 -10.38 -7.31 -11.26
N GLU A 124 -11.49 -7.22 -11.97
CA GLU A 124 -12.40 -6.10 -11.86
C GLU A 124 -12.97 -5.98 -10.43
N LEU A 125 -12.94 -4.76 -9.90
CA LEU A 125 -13.52 -4.45 -8.60
C LEU A 125 -15.05 -4.41 -8.72
N LYS A 126 -15.73 -5.24 -7.93
CA LYS A 126 -17.20 -5.22 -7.86
C LYS A 126 -17.63 -4.16 -6.85
N MET A 127 -18.61 -3.36 -7.22
CA MET A 127 -19.15 -2.31 -6.37
C MET A 127 -20.67 -2.43 -6.23
N GLU A 128 -21.15 -2.19 -5.03
CA GLU A 128 -22.58 -2.17 -4.72
C GLU A 128 -22.87 -0.88 -3.93
N ILE A 129 -24.00 -0.24 -4.28
CA ILE A 129 -24.43 0.98 -3.59
C ILE A 129 -25.73 0.69 -2.88
N VAL A 130 -25.75 0.89 -1.58
CA VAL A 130 -26.96 0.68 -0.75
C VAL A 130 -27.42 2.04 -0.24
N GLY A 131 -28.58 2.47 -0.70
CA GLY A 131 -29.20 3.74 -0.30
C GLY A 131 -30.16 3.58 0.86
N LYS A 132 -30.72 4.71 1.31
CA LYS A 132 -31.67 4.81 2.43
C LYS A 132 -32.90 3.88 2.26
N ASP A 133 -33.39 3.72 1.03
CA ASP A 133 -34.60 2.94 0.71
C ASP A 133 -34.28 1.50 0.31
N GLY A 134 -33.09 1.01 0.65
CA GLY A 134 -32.63 -0.31 0.22
C GLY A 134 -32.31 -0.37 -1.27
N CYS A 135 -32.15 0.79 -1.92
CA CYS A 135 -31.72 0.86 -3.31
C CYS A 135 -30.31 0.31 -3.46
N THR A 136 -30.14 -0.70 -4.30
CA THR A 136 -28.83 -1.28 -4.59
C THR A 136 -28.53 -1.13 -6.07
N LEU A 137 -27.30 -0.66 -6.35
CA LEU A 137 -26.75 -0.62 -7.71
C LEU A 137 -25.49 -1.48 -7.71
N GLU A 138 -25.50 -2.51 -8.55
CA GLU A 138 -24.29 -3.28 -8.83
C GLU A 138 -23.59 -2.67 -10.05
N GLY A 139 -22.37 -2.21 -9.85
CA GLY A 139 -21.58 -1.61 -10.91
C GLY A 139 -20.37 -2.44 -11.29
#